data_db2dc95cd8370b54a10274baca48a71d
#
_entry.id   db2dc95cd8370b54a10274baca48a71d
#
_cell.length_a   1.000
_cell.length_b   1.000
_cell.length_c   1.000
_cell.angle_alpha   90.00
_cell.angle_beta   90.00
_cell.angle_gamma   90.00
#
_symmetry.space_group_name_H-M   'P 1'
#
loop_
_entity.id
_entity.type
_entity.pdbx_description
1 polymer ?
#
loop_
_entity_poly.entity_id
_entity_poly.type
_entity_poly.pdbx_seq_one_letter_code
_entity_poly.pdbx_strand_id
1 'polypeptide(L)'
;TTVKFQLFEMEQGFHRVLAKGMVDRIGLPGSKIVVRADNGYEFSCECPVTDHKDAIKAILDYLSHRFLKNAAELSAVGHRMGHGGEYFDRSVIIDDDVMAKIYDTLPLLPLHGPAFVHGVEAMTELLPGVLQVATFDSAFHQSVEKPAFTYAIPREYYEKERIRRYGFHGTSHNYAAQKAAELFGRAGRFICCHLGGGASVTAIKDGKS
;
A
#
# COMPACT_ATOMS: atom_id res chain seq x y z
N THR A 1 -16.36 -2.51 3.57
CA THR A 1 -14.99 -2.36 3.04
C THR A 1 -14.83 -0.98 2.38
N THR A 2 -13.58 -0.50 2.21
CA THR A 2 -13.28 0.83 1.70
C THR A 2 -12.06 0.76 0.77
N VAL A 3 -12.13 1.38 -0.41
CA VAL A 3 -10.97 1.66 -1.26
C VAL A 3 -10.58 3.11 -1.11
N LYS A 4 -9.33 3.36 -0.75
CA LYS A 4 -8.74 4.72 -0.66
C LYS A 4 -7.77 4.94 -1.80
N PHE A 5 -7.74 6.17 -2.33
CA PHE A 5 -6.85 6.53 -3.43
C PHE A 5 -6.28 7.93 -3.28
N GLN A 6 -5.17 8.16 -3.97
CA GLN A 6 -4.62 9.48 -4.21
C GLN A 6 -4.12 9.54 -5.66
N LEU A 7 -4.35 10.67 -6.32
CA LEU A 7 -3.77 11.00 -7.60
C LEU A 7 -2.63 11.99 -7.39
N PHE A 8 -1.46 11.66 -7.90
CA PHE A 8 -0.27 12.50 -7.81
C PHE A 8 0.16 12.99 -9.18
N GLU A 9 0.61 14.23 -9.25
CA GLU A 9 1.54 14.70 -10.25
C GLU A 9 2.95 14.50 -9.70
N MET A 10 3.79 13.79 -10.46
CA MET A 10 5.12 13.41 -10.01
C MET A 10 6.18 13.79 -11.04
N GLU A 11 7.21 14.48 -10.58
CA GLU A 11 8.43 14.78 -11.33
C GLU A 11 9.64 14.42 -10.46
N GLN A 12 10.83 14.42 -11.04
CA GLN A 12 12.04 14.12 -10.28
C GLN A 12 12.23 15.12 -9.13
N GLY A 13 12.16 14.61 -7.89
CA GLY A 13 12.32 15.42 -6.67
C GLY A 13 11.08 16.23 -6.25
N PHE A 14 9.98 16.12 -6.98
CA PHE A 14 8.73 16.82 -6.67
C PHE A 14 7.53 15.90 -6.78
N HIS A 15 6.58 16.08 -5.87
CA HIS A 15 5.28 15.47 -6.00
C HIS A 15 4.19 16.40 -5.43
N ARG A 16 3.03 16.39 -6.07
CA ARG A 16 1.84 17.12 -5.64
C ARG A 16 0.63 16.19 -5.66
N VAL A 17 -0.15 16.20 -4.60
CA VAL A 17 -1.44 15.49 -4.56
C VAL A 17 -2.46 16.32 -5.30
N LEU A 18 -2.95 15.85 -6.43
CA LEU A 18 -4.01 16.52 -7.22
C LEU A 18 -5.40 16.22 -6.64
N ALA A 19 -5.60 14.98 -6.21
CA ALA A 19 -6.84 14.55 -5.59
C ALA A 19 -6.58 13.39 -4.62
N LYS A 20 -7.41 13.30 -3.58
CA LYS A 20 -7.48 12.15 -2.67
C LYS A 20 -8.92 11.82 -2.36
N GLY A 21 -9.20 10.56 -2.13
CA GLY A 21 -10.58 10.16 -1.85
C GLY A 21 -10.72 8.71 -1.43
N MET A 22 -11.97 8.31 -1.35
CA MET A 22 -12.33 6.93 -1.06
C MET A 22 -13.69 6.57 -1.64
N VAL A 23 -13.87 5.28 -1.89
CA VAL A 23 -15.18 4.65 -2.02
C VAL A 23 -15.41 3.85 -0.75
N ASP A 24 -16.47 4.21 -0.03
CA ASP A 24 -16.81 3.61 1.26
C ASP A 24 -18.05 2.74 1.16
N ARG A 25 -18.19 1.79 2.13
CA ARG A 25 -19.32 0.85 2.25
C ARG A 25 -19.52 -0.04 1.01
N ILE A 26 -18.43 -0.47 0.38
CA ILE A 26 -18.46 -1.37 -0.79
C ILE A 26 -19.24 -2.65 -0.44
N GLY A 27 -20.21 -3.03 -1.29
CA GLY A 27 -21.11 -4.16 -1.09
C GLY A 27 -22.22 -3.93 -0.06
N LEU A 28 -22.41 -2.71 0.41
CA LEU A 28 -23.43 -2.35 1.40
C LEU A 28 -24.33 -1.21 0.90
N PRO A 29 -25.58 -1.10 1.38
CA PRO A 29 -26.44 0.03 1.08
C PRO A 29 -25.80 1.37 1.51
N GLY A 30 -25.99 2.41 0.68
CA GLY A 30 -25.43 3.74 0.93
C GLY A 30 -23.93 3.82 0.69
N SER A 31 -23.40 3.00 -0.22
CA SER A 31 -22.04 3.17 -0.73
C SER A 31 -21.87 4.50 -1.44
N LYS A 32 -20.73 5.14 -1.23
CA LYS A 32 -20.46 6.49 -1.75
C LYS A 32 -19.00 6.68 -2.11
N ILE A 33 -18.78 7.50 -3.13
CA ILE A 33 -17.47 8.06 -3.44
C ILE A 33 -17.33 9.45 -2.81
N VAL A 34 -16.18 9.72 -2.19
CA VAL A 34 -15.81 11.04 -1.65
C VAL A 34 -14.45 11.40 -2.20
N VAL A 35 -14.32 12.61 -2.77
CA VAL A 35 -13.06 13.10 -3.34
C VAL A 35 -12.80 14.53 -2.86
N ARG A 36 -11.55 14.83 -2.55
CA ARG A 36 -11.04 16.16 -2.24
C ARG A 36 -9.89 16.48 -3.20
N ALA A 37 -10.03 17.56 -3.94
CA ALA A 37 -9.00 18.08 -4.83
C ALA A 37 -8.07 19.06 -4.10
N ASP A 38 -6.90 19.31 -4.68
CA ASP A 38 -5.88 20.22 -4.13
C ASP A 38 -6.36 21.68 -4.02
N ASN A 39 -7.29 22.09 -4.89
CA ASN A 39 -7.90 23.43 -4.88
C ASN A 39 -9.00 23.61 -3.83
N GLY A 40 -9.18 22.64 -2.93
CA GLY A 40 -10.20 22.67 -1.87
C GLY A 40 -11.60 22.22 -2.32
N TYR A 41 -11.79 21.84 -3.59
CA TYR A 41 -13.06 21.29 -4.07
C TYR A 41 -13.33 19.93 -3.44
N GLU A 42 -14.54 19.77 -2.88
CA GLU A 42 -15.00 18.49 -2.35
C GLU A 42 -16.18 17.97 -3.18
N PHE A 43 -16.14 16.67 -3.47
CA PHE A 43 -17.20 15.95 -4.17
C PHE A 43 -17.63 14.77 -3.32
N SER A 44 -18.93 14.54 -3.22
CA SER A 44 -19.49 13.33 -2.63
C SER A 44 -20.75 12.93 -3.39
N CYS A 45 -20.82 11.66 -3.76
CA CYS A 45 -21.96 11.09 -4.46
C CYS A 45 -22.22 9.67 -3.98
N GLU A 46 -23.48 9.31 -3.78
CA GLU A 46 -23.88 7.92 -3.64
C GLU A 46 -23.65 7.20 -4.97
N CYS A 47 -22.92 6.11 -4.93
CA CYS A 47 -22.67 5.25 -6.07
C CYS A 47 -22.86 3.80 -5.63
N PRO A 48 -23.87 3.07 -6.16
CA PRO A 48 -24.04 1.67 -5.85
C PRO A 48 -22.82 0.91 -6.40
N VAL A 49 -22.00 0.37 -5.52
CA VAL A 49 -20.84 -0.47 -5.85
C VAL A 49 -20.98 -1.80 -5.13
N THR A 50 -20.82 -2.89 -5.87
CA THR A 50 -21.01 -4.24 -5.35
C THR A 50 -19.70 -4.84 -4.86
N ASP A 51 -18.58 -4.47 -5.48
CA ASP A 51 -17.27 -5.02 -5.21
C ASP A 51 -16.13 -3.98 -5.39
N HIS A 52 -14.89 -4.42 -5.25
CA HIS A 52 -13.71 -3.56 -5.38
C HIS A 52 -13.48 -3.10 -6.82
N LYS A 53 -13.86 -3.90 -7.83
CA LYS A 53 -13.73 -3.55 -9.24
C LYS A 53 -14.67 -2.40 -9.61
N ASP A 54 -15.94 -2.48 -9.18
CA ASP A 54 -16.91 -1.40 -9.34
C ASP A 54 -16.43 -0.11 -8.66
N ALA A 55 -15.87 -0.23 -7.45
CA ALA A 55 -15.33 0.90 -6.72
C ALA A 55 -14.16 1.57 -7.47
N ILE A 56 -13.24 0.78 -7.99
CA ILE A 56 -12.09 1.26 -8.78
C ILE A 56 -12.57 1.91 -10.08
N LYS A 57 -13.54 1.31 -10.76
CA LYS A 57 -14.14 1.89 -11.96
C LYS A 57 -14.74 3.25 -11.67
N ALA A 58 -15.52 3.39 -10.61
CA ALA A 58 -16.10 4.68 -10.21
C ALA A 58 -15.02 5.75 -9.92
N ILE A 59 -13.89 5.35 -9.31
CA ILE A 59 -12.74 6.23 -9.10
C ILE A 59 -12.15 6.67 -10.44
N LEU A 60 -11.85 5.75 -11.35
CA LEU A 60 -11.25 6.02 -12.64
C LEU A 60 -12.16 6.89 -13.52
N ASP A 61 -13.46 6.61 -13.53
CA ASP A 61 -14.46 7.41 -14.24
C ASP A 61 -14.46 8.87 -13.72
N TYR A 62 -14.46 9.05 -12.40
CA TYR A 62 -14.39 10.39 -11.81
C TYR A 62 -13.09 11.11 -12.16
N LEU A 63 -11.93 10.43 -12.05
CA LEU A 63 -10.63 11.02 -12.36
C LEU A 63 -10.51 11.39 -13.85
N SER A 64 -11.01 10.56 -14.75
CA SER A 64 -11.00 10.82 -16.20
C SER A 64 -11.88 12.01 -16.60
N HIS A 65 -12.93 12.31 -15.85
CA HIS A 65 -13.77 13.46 -16.12
C HIS A 65 -13.21 14.80 -15.59
N ARG A 66 -12.31 14.75 -14.61
CA ARG A 66 -11.89 15.94 -13.86
C ARG A 66 -10.40 16.27 -13.95
N PHE A 67 -9.55 15.26 -14.06
CA PHE A 67 -8.10 15.42 -13.93
C PHE A 67 -7.32 14.85 -15.12
N LEU A 68 -7.88 13.89 -15.82
CA LEU A 68 -7.23 13.17 -16.91
C LEU A 68 -8.08 13.31 -18.17
N LYS A 69 -7.46 13.34 -19.35
CA LYS A 69 -8.20 13.22 -20.61
C LYS A 69 -8.72 11.79 -20.82
N ASN A 70 -7.94 10.83 -20.36
CA ASN A 70 -8.33 9.41 -20.27
C ASN A 70 -7.45 8.71 -19.22
N ALA A 71 -7.85 7.53 -18.78
CA ALA A 71 -7.12 6.78 -17.77
C ALA A 71 -5.72 6.31 -18.22
N ALA A 72 -5.45 6.23 -19.54
CA ALA A 72 -4.14 5.86 -20.08
C ALA A 72 -3.06 6.94 -19.91
N GLU A 73 -3.43 8.15 -19.46
CA GLU A 73 -2.43 9.17 -19.04
C GLU A 73 -1.74 8.83 -17.72
N LEU A 74 -2.26 7.86 -16.97
CA LEU A 74 -1.59 7.39 -15.76
C LEU A 74 -0.29 6.67 -16.13
N SER A 75 0.83 7.18 -15.62
CA SER A 75 2.15 6.58 -15.86
C SER A 75 2.32 5.27 -15.08
N ALA A 76 1.75 5.20 -13.88
CA ALA A 76 1.80 4.01 -13.03
C ALA A 76 0.70 4.04 -11.97
N VAL A 77 0.41 2.85 -11.42
CA VAL A 77 -0.44 2.67 -10.24
C VAL A 77 0.39 2.03 -9.13
N GLY A 78 0.42 2.68 -7.96
CA GLY A 78 1.03 2.15 -6.76
C GLY A 78 0.00 1.44 -5.87
N HIS A 79 0.27 0.19 -5.52
CA HIS A 79 -0.54 -0.61 -4.61
C HIS A 79 0.13 -0.75 -3.27
N ARG A 80 -0.53 -0.31 -2.20
CA ARG A 80 -0.10 -0.64 -0.85
C ARG A 80 -0.56 -2.05 -0.51
N MET A 81 0.40 -2.94 -0.30
CA MET A 81 0.18 -4.32 0.10
C MET A 81 0.49 -4.49 1.59
N GLY A 82 -0.38 -5.18 2.32
CA GLY A 82 -0.19 -5.35 3.76
C GLY A 82 0.99 -6.25 4.12
N HIS A 83 1.33 -7.23 3.27
CA HIS A 83 2.36 -8.22 3.57
C HIS A 83 3.10 -8.67 2.32
N GLY A 84 4.42 -8.75 2.39
CA GLY A 84 5.28 -9.22 1.31
C GLY A 84 5.98 -10.55 1.60
N GLY A 85 5.63 -11.22 2.71
CA GLY A 85 6.32 -12.42 3.15
C GLY A 85 7.81 -12.18 3.36
N GLU A 86 8.60 -13.16 3.01
CA GLU A 86 10.07 -13.06 2.95
C GLU A 86 10.57 -12.75 1.52
N TYR A 87 9.64 -12.56 0.55
CA TYR A 87 9.96 -12.35 -0.85
C TYR A 87 10.37 -10.92 -1.18
N PHE A 88 9.80 -9.93 -0.48
CA PHE A 88 9.92 -8.53 -0.90
C PHE A 88 10.50 -7.66 0.22
N ASP A 89 11.65 -7.06 -0.06
CA ASP A 89 12.36 -6.09 0.78
C ASP A 89 12.23 -4.64 0.27
N ARG A 90 11.53 -4.46 -0.87
CA ARG A 90 11.35 -3.18 -1.56
C ARG A 90 10.09 -3.17 -2.40
N SER A 91 9.75 -2.02 -2.96
CA SER A 91 8.71 -1.92 -3.99
C SER A 91 9.16 -2.60 -5.28
N VAL A 92 8.23 -3.28 -5.96
CA VAL A 92 8.49 -4.04 -7.18
C VAL A 92 7.43 -3.76 -8.24
N ILE A 93 7.81 -3.85 -9.50
CA ILE A 93 6.87 -3.90 -10.62
C ILE A 93 6.15 -5.23 -10.56
N ILE A 94 4.83 -5.21 -10.73
CA ILE A 94 3.99 -6.40 -10.68
C ILE A 94 4.03 -7.08 -12.06
N ASP A 95 4.50 -8.30 -12.08
CA ASP A 95 4.43 -9.26 -13.16
C ASP A 95 3.83 -10.58 -12.66
N ASP A 96 3.77 -11.61 -13.49
CA ASP A 96 3.20 -12.90 -13.14
C ASP A 96 3.96 -13.60 -12.00
N ASP A 97 5.29 -13.47 -11.94
CA ASP A 97 6.12 -14.04 -10.87
C ASP A 97 5.85 -13.33 -9.53
N VAL A 98 5.77 -12.00 -9.57
CA VAL A 98 5.42 -11.19 -8.39
C VAL A 98 4.00 -11.51 -7.92
N MET A 99 3.03 -11.65 -8.82
CA MET A 99 1.67 -12.05 -8.45
C MET A 99 1.63 -13.43 -7.80
N ALA A 100 2.35 -14.42 -8.34
CA ALA A 100 2.43 -15.75 -7.73
C ALA A 100 2.96 -15.70 -6.29
N LYS A 101 4.00 -14.89 -6.05
CA LYS A 101 4.56 -14.67 -4.70
C LYS A 101 3.58 -13.94 -3.77
N ILE A 102 2.83 -12.97 -4.30
CA ILE A 102 1.76 -12.28 -3.54
C ILE A 102 0.69 -13.28 -3.11
N TYR A 103 0.22 -14.15 -4.00
CA TYR A 103 -0.74 -15.21 -3.65
C TYR A 103 -0.20 -16.15 -2.56
N ASP A 104 1.09 -16.51 -2.61
CA ASP A 104 1.73 -17.37 -1.61
C ASP A 104 1.81 -16.69 -0.21
N THR A 105 1.71 -15.36 -0.13
CA THR A 105 1.67 -14.63 1.15
C THR A 105 0.26 -14.52 1.76
N LEU A 106 -0.80 -14.87 1.04
CA LEU A 106 -2.18 -14.71 1.53
C LEU A 106 -2.47 -15.42 2.87
N PRO A 107 -1.92 -16.62 3.15
CA PRO A 107 -2.09 -17.26 4.46
C PRO A 107 -1.56 -16.43 5.63
N LEU A 108 -0.58 -15.54 5.39
CA LEU A 108 -0.03 -14.63 6.41
C LEU A 108 -0.94 -13.41 6.68
N LEU A 109 -1.91 -13.14 5.79
CA LEU A 109 -2.82 -12.00 5.89
C LEU A 109 -4.26 -12.36 5.46
N PRO A 110 -4.90 -13.35 6.10
CA PRO A 110 -6.14 -13.94 5.59
C PRO A 110 -7.32 -12.97 5.53
N LEU A 111 -7.37 -11.96 6.40
CA LEU A 111 -8.50 -11.00 6.45
C LEU A 111 -8.40 -9.89 5.39
N HIS A 112 -7.21 -9.45 5.04
CA HIS A 112 -7.01 -8.28 4.17
C HIS A 112 -6.35 -8.63 2.84
N GLY A 113 -5.62 -9.74 2.78
CA GLY A 113 -4.87 -10.18 1.60
C GLY A 113 -5.72 -10.28 0.33
N PRO A 114 -6.89 -10.95 0.37
CA PRO A 114 -7.76 -11.05 -0.80
C PRO A 114 -8.19 -9.69 -1.37
N ALA A 115 -8.50 -8.71 -0.51
CA ALA A 115 -8.89 -7.38 -0.97
C ALA A 115 -7.75 -6.64 -1.70
N PHE A 116 -6.50 -6.83 -1.27
CA PHE A 116 -5.34 -6.26 -1.96
C PHE A 116 -5.14 -6.88 -3.34
N VAL A 117 -5.23 -8.22 -3.44
CA VAL A 117 -5.13 -8.93 -4.72
C VAL A 117 -6.23 -8.49 -5.69
N HIS A 118 -7.48 -8.45 -5.26
CA HIS A 118 -8.59 -7.97 -6.09
C HIS A 118 -8.38 -6.53 -6.56
N GLY A 119 -7.74 -5.68 -5.76
CA GLY A 119 -7.38 -4.32 -6.15
C GLY A 119 -6.37 -4.29 -7.30
N VAL A 120 -5.33 -5.13 -7.23
CA VAL A 120 -4.31 -5.26 -8.29
C VAL A 120 -4.94 -5.80 -9.57
N GLU A 121 -5.69 -6.89 -9.47
CA GLU A 121 -6.34 -7.53 -10.63
C GLU A 121 -7.30 -6.58 -11.35
N ALA A 122 -8.14 -5.87 -10.58
CA ALA A 122 -9.07 -4.90 -11.13
C ALA A 122 -8.35 -3.73 -11.83
N MET A 123 -7.28 -3.19 -11.24
CA MET A 123 -6.48 -2.13 -11.88
C MET A 123 -5.77 -2.62 -13.13
N THR A 124 -5.22 -3.83 -13.12
CA THR A 124 -4.56 -4.44 -14.29
C THR A 124 -5.56 -4.62 -15.45
N GLU A 125 -6.77 -5.07 -15.15
CA GLU A 125 -7.83 -5.25 -16.15
C GLU A 125 -8.36 -3.91 -16.70
N LEU A 126 -8.59 -2.93 -15.82
CA LEU A 126 -9.16 -1.64 -16.21
C LEU A 126 -8.15 -0.70 -16.86
N LEU A 127 -6.86 -0.90 -16.63
CA LEU A 127 -5.76 -0.07 -17.13
C LEU A 127 -4.71 -0.91 -17.84
N PRO A 128 -5.06 -1.58 -18.96
CA PRO A 128 -4.10 -2.41 -19.69
C PRO A 128 -2.91 -1.56 -20.17
N GLY A 129 -1.71 -2.03 -19.90
CA GLY A 129 -0.45 -1.36 -20.27
C GLY A 129 0.03 -0.26 -19.32
N VAL A 130 -0.75 0.11 -18.31
CA VAL A 130 -0.27 1.01 -17.24
C VAL A 130 0.54 0.21 -16.21
N LEU A 131 1.71 0.72 -15.86
CA LEU A 131 2.64 0.06 -14.94
C LEU A 131 1.99 -0.12 -13.56
N GLN A 132 2.00 -1.33 -13.04
CA GLN A 132 1.51 -1.66 -11.70
C GLN A 132 2.71 -1.88 -10.76
N VAL A 133 2.72 -1.26 -9.59
CA VAL A 133 3.82 -1.33 -8.61
C VAL A 133 3.27 -1.71 -7.25
N ALA A 134 3.83 -2.74 -6.64
CA ALA A 134 3.50 -3.14 -5.26
C ALA A 134 4.51 -2.55 -4.26
N THR A 135 3.99 -2.03 -3.15
CA THR A 135 4.77 -1.59 -1.98
C THR A 135 4.25 -2.31 -0.74
N PHE A 136 5.13 -2.92 0.02
CA PHE A 136 4.74 -3.82 1.11
C PHE A 136 5.01 -3.21 2.48
N ASP A 137 4.03 -3.26 3.37
CA ASP A 137 4.16 -2.76 4.74
C ASP A 137 5.22 -3.51 5.55
N SER A 138 5.51 -4.77 5.21
CA SER A 138 6.54 -5.57 5.86
C SER A 138 7.95 -5.41 5.27
N ALA A 139 8.11 -4.79 4.09
CA ALA A 139 9.38 -4.74 3.36
C ALA A 139 10.51 -4.06 4.15
N PHE A 140 10.25 -2.93 4.79
CA PHE A 140 11.25 -2.21 5.59
C PHE A 140 11.83 -3.06 6.73
N HIS A 141 11.03 -3.98 7.26
CA HIS A 141 11.40 -4.85 8.38
C HIS A 141 12.14 -6.13 7.97
N GLN A 142 12.41 -6.32 6.67
CA GLN A 142 13.24 -7.44 6.22
C GLN A 142 14.71 -7.31 6.65
N SER A 143 15.13 -6.13 7.09
CA SER A 143 16.44 -5.90 7.67
C SER A 143 16.60 -6.41 9.12
N VAL A 144 15.51 -6.82 9.78
CA VAL A 144 15.55 -7.40 11.13
C VAL A 144 16.28 -8.74 11.09
N GLU A 145 17.31 -8.88 11.95
CA GLU A 145 18.16 -10.07 11.97
C GLU A 145 17.44 -11.31 12.53
N LYS A 146 17.88 -12.49 12.10
CA LYS A 146 17.27 -13.77 12.44
C LYS A 146 17.03 -13.98 13.94
N PRO A 147 17.97 -13.65 14.85
CA PRO A 147 17.72 -13.80 16.29
C PRO A 147 16.57 -12.94 16.81
N ALA A 148 16.32 -11.78 16.18
CA ALA A 148 15.28 -10.83 16.57
C ALA A 148 13.90 -11.14 15.96
N PHE A 149 13.85 -11.82 14.82
CA PHE A 149 12.57 -12.19 14.22
C PHE A 149 12.10 -13.62 14.58
N THR A 150 12.99 -14.49 15.06
CA THR A 150 12.63 -15.88 15.40
C THR A 150 11.91 -15.95 16.73
N TYR A 151 10.73 -16.56 16.76
CA TYR A 151 10.03 -16.82 18.01
C TYR A 151 10.59 -18.04 18.77
N ALA A 152 10.49 -18.03 20.08
CA ALA A 152 10.89 -19.13 20.95
C ALA A 152 9.84 -20.27 20.97
N ILE A 153 9.55 -20.83 19.79
CA ILE A 153 8.64 -21.96 19.53
C ILE A 153 9.39 -23.01 18.70
N PRO A 154 8.86 -24.23 18.52
CA PRO A 154 9.50 -25.24 17.69
C PRO A 154 9.84 -24.69 16.31
N ARG A 155 11.09 -24.92 15.89
CA ARG A 155 11.68 -24.33 14.67
C ARG A 155 10.92 -24.71 13.40
N GLU A 156 10.25 -25.84 13.41
CA GLU A 156 9.45 -26.32 12.27
C GLU A 156 8.33 -25.36 11.87
N TYR A 157 7.78 -24.57 12.80
CA TYR A 157 6.77 -23.56 12.50
C TYR A 157 7.35 -22.43 11.62
N TYR A 158 8.58 -22.05 11.86
CA TYR A 158 9.24 -21.11 10.96
C TYR A 158 9.58 -21.77 9.62
N GLU A 159 10.16 -22.96 9.63
CA GLU A 159 10.66 -23.60 8.42
C GLU A 159 9.54 -24.02 7.45
N LYS A 160 8.39 -24.47 7.98
CA LYS A 160 7.26 -24.93 7.17
C LYS A 160 6.21 -23.85 6.92
N GLU A 161 5.88 -23.07 7.96
CA GLU A 161 4.75 -22.14 7.97
C GLU A 161 5.18 -20.69 7.93
N ARG A 162 6.51 -20.41 7.91
CA ARG A 162 7.08 -19.05 7.95
C ARG A 162 6.59 -18.20 9.11
N ILE A 163 6.27 -18.85 10.26
CA ILE A 163 5.84 -18.16 11.47
C ILE A 163 7.05 -17.51 12.13
N ARG A 164 7.10 -16.19 12.00
CA ARG A 164 8.16 -15.33 12.54
C ARG A 164 7.60 -13.93 12.80
N ARG A 165 8.40 -13.06 13.39
CA ARG A 165 8.11 -11.63 13.42
C ARG A 165 8.36 -11.01 12.04
N TYR A 166 7.39 -10.26 11.52
CA TYR A 166 7.55 -9.48 10.28
C TYR A 166 7.63 -7.98 10.56
N GLY A 167 6.67 -7.37 11.18
CA GLY A 167 6.52 -5.93 11.32
C GLY A 167 5.64 -5.33 10.20
N PHE A 168 4.96 -4.23 10.53
CA PHE A 168 4.02 -3.55 9.64
C PHE A 168 4.22 -2.04 9.67
N HIS A 169 3.47 -1.31 8.83
CA HIS A 169 3.61 0.13 8.61
C HIS A 169 5.03 0.53 8.17
N GLY A 170 5.75 -0.40 7.54
CA GLY A 170 7.14 -0.22 7.14
C GLY A 170 7.35 0.95 6.19
N THR A 171 6.39 1.23 5.30
CA THR A 171 6.42 2.42 4.44
C THR A 171 6.42 3.70 5.23
N SER A 172 5.62 3.79 6.29
CA SER A 172 5.57 4.94 7.20
C SER A 172 6.85 5.07 8.02
N HIS A 173 7.35 3.96 8.58
CA HIS A 173 8.60 3.95 9.36
C HIS A 173 9.82 4.34 8.51
N ASN A 174 9.91 3.81 7.29
CA ASN A 174 10.98 4.15 6.36
C ASN A 174 10.97 5.63 5.98
N TYR A 175 9.78 6.17 5.62
CA TYR A 175 9.62 7.58 5.30
C TYR A 175 10.03 8.48 6.47
N ALA A 176 9.53 8.18 7.68
CA ALA A 176 9.88 8.94 8.88
C ALA A 176 11.37 8.88 9.19
N ALA A 177 12.03 7.73 9.01
CA ALA A 177 13.47 7.58 9.19
C ALA A 177 14.28 8.42 8.20
N GLN A 178 13.87 8.42 6.92
CA GLN A 178 14.50 9.23 5.89
C GLN A 178 14.37 10.73 6.21
N LYS A 179 13.16 11.18 6.58
CA LYS A 179 12.92 12.58 6.95
C LYS A 179 13.67 12.99 8.21
N ALA A 180 13.77 12.11 9.21
CA ALA A 180 14.58 12.36 10.39
C ALA A 180 16.06 12.50 10.02
N ALA A 181 16.60 11.61 9.18
CA ALA A 181 17.99 11.70 8.74
C ALA A 181 18.28 12.99 7.95
N GLU A 182 17.38 13.41 7.07
CA GLU A 182 17.44 14.68 6.35
C GLU A 182 17.48 15.89 7.32
N LEU A 183 16.57 15.93 8.29
CA LEU A 183 16.47 17.02 9.27
C LEU A 183 17.67 17.10 10.21
N PHE A 184 18.23 15.97 10.62
CA PHE A 184 19.41 15.89 11.48
C PHE A 184 20.73 15.94 10.72
N GLY A 185 20.69 15.92 9.38
CA GLY A 185 21.87 15.94 8.52
C GLY A 185 22.72 14.66 8.60
N ARG A 186 22.21 13.59 9.18
CA ARG A 186 22.90 12.30 9.32
C ARG A 186 21.94 11.14 9.59
N ALA A 187 22.33 9.96 9.20
CA ALA A 187 21.74 8.72 9.71
C ALA A 187 22.06 8.55 11.22
N GLY A 188 21.29 7.74 11.89
CA GLY A 188 21.46 7.56 13.34
C GLY A 188 20.49 6.54 13.91
N ARG A 189 20.30 6.64 15.22
CA ARG A 189 19.36 5.78 15.97
C ARG A 189 18.08 6.55 16.25
N PHE A 190 16.94 5.99 15.82
CA PHE A 190 15.62 6.59 15.97
C PHE A 190 14.66 5.57 16.57
N ILE A 191 13.70 6.06 17.34
CA ILE A 191 12.46 5.33 17.66
C ILE A 191 11.36 6.00 16.87
N CYS A 192 10.71 5.23 15.99
CA CYS A 192 9.59 5.72 15.19
C CYS A 192 8.30 5.10 15.68
N CYS A 193 7.31 5.94 15.99
CA CYS A 193 5.97 5.55 16.41
C CYS A 193 4.97 5.88 15.29
N HIS A 194 4.37 4.87 14.70
CA HIS A 194 3.20 5.01 13.85
C HIS A 194 1.96 4.85 14.73
N LEU A 195 1.20 5.92 14.93
CA LEU A 195 0.04 5.96 15.84
C LEU A 195 -1.20 6.35 15.06
N GLY A 196 -2.17 5.46 15.00
CA GLY A 196 -3.43 5.64 14.29
C GLY A 196 -4.46 4.60 14.73
N GLY A 197 -5.39 4.23 13.85
CA GLY A 197 -6.30 3.09 14.07
C GLY A 197 -5.56 1.77 14.27
N GLY A 198 -4.42 1.58 13.59
CA GLY A 198 -3.38 0.63 13.93
C GLY A 198 -2.17 1.36 14.52
N ALA A 199 -1.39 0.71 15.36
CA ALA A 199 -0.20 1.28 15.96
C ALA A 199 0.99 0.31 15.88
N SER A 200 2.19 0.88 15.69
CA SER A 200 3.45 0.14 15.78
C SER A 200 4.60 1.06 16.21
N VAL A 201 5.61 0.46 16.84
CA VAL A 201 6.83 1.15 17.25
C VAL A 201 8.02 0.38 16.69
N THR A 202 8.95 1.11 16.08
CA THR A 202 10.12 0.52 15.44
C THR A 202 11.39 1.22 15.91
N ALA A 203 12.37 0.44 16.36
CA ALA A 203 13.74 0.91 16.57
C ALA A 203 14.46 0.87 15.22
N ILE A 204 15.08 1.98 14.85
CA ILE A 204 15.75 2.16 13.56
C ILE A 204 17.19 2.57 13.80
N LYS A 205 18.14 1.90 13.17
CA LYS A 205 19.54 2.23 13.19
C LYS A 205 20.07 2.36 11.77
N ASP A 206 20.61 3.53 11.44
CA ASP A 206 21.24 3.81 10.15
C ASP A 206 20.33 3.44 8.94
N GLY A 207 19.03 3.78 9.04
CA GLY A 207 18.03 3.51 8.01
C GLY A 207 17.47 2.08 7.95
N LYS A 208 17.82 1.22 8.91
CA LYS A 208 17.36 -0.17 9.00
C LYS A 208 16.52 -0.39 10.25
N SER A 209 15.45 -1.20 10.11
CA SER A 209 14.60 -1.65 11.20
C SER A 209 15.31 -2.69 12.07
#